data_90b42df0b58d03629da6070603432629
#
_entry.id   90b42df0b58d03629da6070603432629
#
_cell.length_a   1.000
_cell.length_b   1.000
_cell.length_c   1.000
_cell.angle_alpha   90.00
_cell.angle_beta   90.00
_cell.angle_gamma   90.00
#
_symmetry.space_group_name_H-M   'P 1'
#
loop_
_entity.id
_entity.type
_entity.pdbx_description
1 polymer ?
#
loop_
_entity_poly.entity_id
_entity_poly.type
_entity_poly.pdbx_seq_one_letter_code
_entity_poly.pdbx_strand_id
1 'polypeptide(L)'
;SQDLSIVESTTKMLLKRCPDSIIILKSTIVPSALSKLLKISRNLIYNPEFLREKYANEDFVNSPMIIFGGDRNIAEKVSKLYLDHSRCVNKDHIFTDLLSAALIKYSINTFLATKVIFFNEIKDIFEQLDVNDSWEKIIRTISLDLRIGSSHMDVPGHDGRRGFGGACFPKDSLAFAKCAKELGCELSVLTAAIKTNNKIRSQYKTLDKRES
;
A
#
# COMPACT_ATOMS: atom_id res chain seq x y z
N SER A 1 3.88 7.97 15.45
CA SER A 1 3.26 6.63 15.46
C SER A 1 1.94 6.71 14.71
N GLN A 2 1.59 5.63 14.01
CA GLN A 2 0.26 5.53 13.44
C GLN A 2 -0.78 5.59 14.58
N ASP A 3 -1.79 6.44 14.46
CA ASP A 3 -2.89 6.47 15.41
C ASP A 3 -3.79 5.23 15.21
N LEU A 4 -3.84 4.40 16.23
CA LEU A 4 -4.64 3.16 16.23
C LEU A 4 -5.85 3.24 17.14
N SER A 5 -6.09 4.38 17.76
CA SER A 5 -7.15 4.56 18.77
C SER A 5 -8.54 4.12 18.27
N ILE A 6 -8.87 4.48 17.02
CA ILE A 6 -10.12 4.08 16.37
C ILE A 6 -10.18 2.57 16.16
N VAL A 7 -9.12 1.96 15.63
CA VAL A 7 -9.09 0.51 15.37
C VAL A 7 -9.17 -0.29 16.67
N GLU A 8 -8.41 0.10 17.67
CA GLU A 8 -8.42 -0.57 18.99
C GLU A 8 -9.78 -0.42 19.69
N SER A 9 -10.36 0.79 19.72
CA SER A 9 -11.65 1.02 20.35
C SER A 9 -12.77 0.28 19.63
N THR A 10 -12.77 0.29 18.29
CA THR A 10 -13.74 -0.44 17.48
C THR A 10 -13.62 -1.96 17.69
N THR A 11 -12.39 -2.49 17.69
CA THR A 11 -12.14 -3.92 17.97
C THR A 11 -12.67 -4.32 19.34
N LYS A 12 -12.35 -3.54 20.38
CA LYS A 12 -12.87 -3.79 21.75
C LYS A 12 -14.39 -3.72 21.82
N MET A 13 -15.00 -2.74 21.15
CA MET A 13 -16.45 -2.60 21.10
C MET A 13 -17.13 -3.80 20.41
N LEU A 14 -16.57 -4.25 19.30
CA LEU A 14 -17.08 -5.43 18.56
C LEU A 14 -16.99 -6.69 19.43
N LEU A 15 -15.88 -6.94 20.10
CA LEU A 15 -15.71 -8.08 20.99
C LEU A 15 -16.67 -8.06 22.17
N LYS A 16 -16.99 -6.86 22.69
CA LYS A 16 -17.97 -6.74 23.78
C LYS A 16 -19.39 -7.10 23.33
N ARG A 17 -19.76 -6.77 22.08
CA ARG A 17 -21.10 -6.99 21.54
C ARG A 17 -21.27 -8.37 20.87
N CYS A 18 -20.22 -8.84 20.25
CA CYS A 18 -20.19 -10.06 19.43
C CYS A 18 -18.89 -10.83 19.68
N PRO A 19 -18.71 -11.47 20.85
CA PRO A 19 -17.41 -12.03 21.29
C PRO A 19 -16.88 -13.14 20.39
N ASP A 20 -17.75 -13.89 19.72
CA ASP A 20 -17.39 -15.01 18.83
C ASP A 20 -17.22 -14.61 17.37
N SER A 21 -17.38 -13.33 17.05
CA SER A 21 -17.29 -12.85 15.67
C SER A 21 -15.86 -12.87 15.15
N ILE A 22 -15.70 -13.17 13.86
CA ILE A 22 -14.45 -12.95 13.13
C ILE A 22 -14.38 -11.48 12.76
N ILE A 23 -13.29 -10.82 13.13
CA ILE A 23 -13.02 -9.43 12.78
C ILE A 23 -12.10 -9.40 11.56
N ILE A 24 -12.60 -8.88 10.45
CA ILE A 24 -11.80 -8.66 9.23
C ILE A 24 -11.28 -7.22 9.24
N LEU A 25 -9.97 -7.08 9.41
CA LEU A 25 -9.29 -5.78 9.42
C LEU A 25 -8.78 -5.48 8.02
N LYS A 26 -9.31 -4.42 7.42
CA LYS A 26 -8.93 -3.97 6.06
C LYS A 26 -8.06 -2.71 6.08
N SER A 27 -8.11 -1.94 7.16
CA SER A 27 -7.30 -0.72 7.33
C SER A 27 -5.81 -1.03 7.31
N THR A 28 -5.02 -0.20 6.63
CA THR A 28 -3.55 -0.35 6.60
C THR A 28 -2.95 -0.10 7.97
N ILE A 29 -2.27 -1.08 8.54
CA ILE A 29 -1.66 -1.04 9.87
C ILE A 29 -0.25 -1.61 9.81
N VAL A 30 0.72 -0.91 10.42
CA VAL A 30 2.12 -1.37 10.48
C VAL A 30 2.26 -2.68 11.27
N PRO A 31 3.22 -3.55 10.91
CA PRO A 31 3.41 -4.84 11.57
C PRO A 31 3.54 -4.75 13.10
N SER A 32 4.31 -3.78 13.61
CA SER A 32 4.50 -3.59 15.05
C SER A 32 3.20 -3.29 15.80
N ALA A 33 2.23 -2.68 15.14
CA ALA A 33 0.94 -2.36 15.72
C ALA A 33 -0.05 -3.53 15.69
N LEU A 34 0.01 -4.36 14.65
CA LEU A 34 -0.82 -5.58 14.56
C LEU A 34 -0.53 -6.56 15.69
N SER A 35 0.71 -6.66 16.14
CA SER A 35 1.09 -7.48 17.30
C SER A 35 0.32 -7.10 18.58
N LYS A 36 -0.07 -5.83 18.73
CA LYS A 36 -0.88 -5.37 19.88
C LYS A 36 -2.35 -5.80 19.71
N LEU A 37 -2.89 -5.74 18.52
CA LEU A 37 -4.27 -6.15 18.23
C LEU A 37 -4.48 -7.66 18.42
N LEU A 38 -3.49 -8.48 18.11
CA LEU A 38 -3.52 -9.93 18.39
C LEU A 38 -3.68 -10.26 19.88
N LYS A 39 -3.21 -9.39 20.78
CA LYS A 39 -3.42 -9.55 22.24
C LYS A 39 -4.86 -9.27 22.65
N ILE A 40 -5.61 -8.54 21.81
CA ILE A 40 -7.02 -8.17 22.05
C ILE A 40 -7.96 -9.25 21.50
N SER A 41 -7.67 -9.80 20.32
CA SER A 41 -8.50 -10.82 19.69
C SER A 41 -7.67 -11.83 18.92
N ARG A 42 -7.97 -13.12 19.10
CA ARG A 42 -7.44 -14.21 18.27
C ARG A 42 -8.27 -14.44 16.99
N ASN A 43 -9.50 -13.95 16.96
CA ASN A 43 -10.40 -14.06 15.79
C ASN A 43 -10.21 -12.89 14.82
N LEU A 44 -8.96 -12.40 14.67
CA LEU A 44 -8.63 -11.29 13.80
C LEU A 44 -8.00 -11.80 12.51
N ILE A 45 -8.56 -11.37 11.38
CA ILE A 45 -8.00 -11.60 10.04
C ILE A 45 -7.63 -10.25 9.43
N TYR A 46 -6.40 -10.11 9.02
CA TYR A 46 -5.95 -8.96 8.24
C TYR A 46 -6.09 -9.25 6.74
N ASN A 47 -6.89 -8.43 6.07
CA ASN A 47 -7.13 -8.54 4.63
C ASN A 47 -6.78 -7.20 3.98
N PRO A 48 -5.49 -6.95 3.69
CA PRO A 48 -5.05 -5.71 3.06
C PRO A 48 -5.65 -5.53 1.66
N GLU A 49 -5.82 -4.27 1.26
CA GLU A 49 -6.30 -3.88 -0.06
C GLU A 49 -5.19 -3.24 -0.89
N PHE A 50 -5.24 -3.44 -2.21
CA PHE A 50 -4.29 -2.89 -3.18
C PHE A 50 -5.04 -2.09 -4.26
N LEU A 51 -5.96 -1.23 -3.81
CA LEU A 51 -6.91 -0.55 -4.67
C LEU A 51 -6.43 0.86 -5.00
N ARG A 52 -6.65 1.26 -6.26
CA ARG A 52 -6.55 2.66 -6.68
C ARG A 52 -7.87 3.35 -6.35
N GLU A 53 -7.82 4.49 -5.66
CA GLU A 53 -9.02 5.21 -5.19
C GLU A 53 -10.08 5.41 -6.28
N LYS A 54 -9.65 5.84 -7.47
CA LYS A 54 -10.53 6.10 -8.61
C LYS A 54 -11.20 4.84 -9.18
N TYR A 55 -10.56 3.69 -9.04
CA TYR A 55 -10.98 2.41 -9.63
C TYR A 55 -11.23 1.34 -8.57
N ALA A 56 -11.54 1.74 -7.33
CA ALA A 56 -11.58 0.84 -6.18
C ALA A 56 -12.49 -0.38 -6.38
N ASN A 57 -13.68 -0.20 -6.95
CA ASN A 57 -14.61 -1.31 -7.21
C ASN A 57 -14.07 -2.27 -8.29
N GLU A 58 -13.51 -1.74 -9.36
CA GLU A 58 -12.92 -2.51 -10.45
C GLU A 58 -11.67 -3.27 -9.97
N ASP A 59 -10.78 -2.58 -9.27
CA ASP A 59 -9.57 -3.17 -8.69
C ASP A 59 -9.91 -4.24 -7.65
N PHE A 60 -10.98 -4.08 -6.87
CA PHE A 60 -11.42 -5.09 -5.93
C PHE A 60 -11.89 -6.36 -6.64
N VAL A 61 -12.76 -6.22 -7.64
CA VAL A 61 -13.31 -7.35 -8.39
C VAL A 61 -12.23 -8.10 -9.15
N ASN A 62 -11.30 -7.36 -9.78
CA ASN A 62 -10.25 -7.92 -10.63
C ASN A 62 -8.91 -8.06 -9.91
N SER A 63 -8.88 -7.98 -8.57
CA SER A 63 -7.63 -8.08 -7.82
C SER A 63 -6.90 -9.39 -8.13
N PRO A 64 -5.66 -9.35 -8.62
CA PRO A 64 -4.87 -10.55 -8.87
C PRO A 64 -4.43 -11.24 -7.58
N MET A 65 -4.59 -10.58 -6.44
CA MET A 65 -4.07 -11.01 -5.16
C MET A 65 -5.05 -10.66 -4.04
N ILE A 66 -5.59 -11.70 -3.38
CA ILE A 66 -6.43 -11.57 -2.19
C ILE A 66 -5.72 -12.29 -1.05
N ILE A 67 -5.34 -11.54 0.00
CA ILE A 67 -4.53 -12.05 1.11
C ILE A 67 -5.38 -12.10 2.38
N PHE A 68 -5.34 -13.23 3.08
CA PHE A 68 -5.89 -13.38 4.41
C PHE A 68 -4.77 -13.73 5.38
N GLY A 69 -4.38 -12.77 6.21
CA GLY A 69 -3.36 -12.91 7.26
C GLY A 69 -3.99 -13.21 8.61
N GLY A 70 -3.57 -14.27 9.27
CA GLY A 70 -4.07 -14.67 10.59
C GLY A 70 -4.10 -16.19 10.78
N ASP A 71 -4.94 -16.65 11.74
CA ASP A 71 -5.13 -18.09 11.95
C ASP A 71 -5.69 -18.74 10.67
N ARG A 72 -5.09 -19.85 10.26
CA ARG A 72 -5.40 -20.52 9.01
C ARG A 72 -6.87 -20.96 8.92
N ASN A 73 -7.40 -21.56 10.00
CA ASN A 73 -8.77 -22.08 9.99
C ASN A 73 -9.79 -20.95 9.92
N ILE A 74 -9.49 -19.81 10.56
CA ILE A 74 -10.34 -18.62 10.51
C ILE A 74 -10.23 -17.96 9.13
N ALA A 75 -9.03 -17.86 8.58
CA ALA A 75 -8.78 -17.29 7.25
C ALA A 75 -9.52 -18.08 6.15
N GLU A 76 -9.59 -19.41 6.24
CA GLU A 76 -10.33 -20.25 5.31
C GLU A 76 -11.84 -20.00 5.37
N LYS A 77 -12.41 -19.74 6.55
CA LYS A 77 -13.83 -19.34 6.68
C LYS A 77 -14.09 -18.00 5.99
N VAL A 78 -13.19 -17.02 6.15
CA VAL A 78 -13.29 -15.72 5.47
C VAL A 78 -13.12 -15.89 3.97
N SER A 79 -12.16 -16.69 3.53
CA SER A 79 -11.95 -17.04 2.13
C SER A 79 -13.22 -17.62 1.50
N LYS A 80 -13.85 -18.58 2.18
CA LYS A 80 -15.13 -19.17 1.72
C LYS A 80 -16.23 -18.10 1.57
N LEU A 81 -16.33 -17.15 2.51
CA LEU A 81 -17.25 -16.02 2.41
C LEU A 81 -17.02 -15.22 1.12
N TYR A 82 -15.74 -14.94 0.79
CA TYR A 82 -15.39 -14.25 -0.45
C TYR A 82 -15.73 -15.05 -1.70
N LEU A 83 -15.47 -16.36 -1.70
CA LEU A 83 -15.79 -17.26 -2.81
C LEU A 83 -17.30 -17.33 -3.07
N ASP A 84 -18.09 -17.42 -2.02
CA ASP A 84 -19.54 -17.66 -2.11
C ASP A 84 -20.32 -16.36 -2.37
N HIS A 85 -19.82 -15.18 -1.89
CA HIS A 85 -20.63 -13.96 -1.84
C HIS A 85 -19.97 -12.73 -2.47
N SER A 86 -18.71 -12.80 -2.93
CA SER A 86 -18.08 -11.68 -3.64
C SER A 86 -18.10 -11.87 -5.15
N ARG A 87 -17.89 -10.73 -5.87
CA ARG A 87 -17.70 -10.75 -7.33
C ARG A 87 -16.24 -10.90 -7.74
N CYS A 88 -15.34 -11.15 -6.79
CA CYS A 88 -13.90 -11.27 -7.09
C CYS A 88 -13.64 -12.40 -8.10
N VAL A 89 -12.93 -12.06 -9.16
CA VAL A 89 -12.59 -13.00 -10.24
C VAL A 89 -11.53 -14.00 -9.77
N ASN A 90 -10.54 -13.54 -9.01
CA ASN A 90 -9.49 -14.39 -8.47
C ASN A 90 -10.06 -15.30 -7.37
N LYS A 91 -9.87 -16.60 -7.55
CA LYS A 91 -10.27 -17.64 -6.60
C LYS A 91 -9.10 -18.25 -5.83
N ASP A 92 -7.88 -17.92 -6.22
CA ASP A 92 -6.66 -18.37 -5.56
C ASP A 92 -6.27 -17.38 -4.46
N HIS A 93 -6.79 -17.62 -3.26
CA HIS A 93 -6.54 -16.79 -2.10
C HIS A 93 -5.22 -17.16 -1.43
N ILE A 94 -4.48 -16.13 -1.00
CA ILE A 94 -3.20 -16.28 -0.32
C ILE A 94 -3.43 -16.27 1.19
N PHE A 95 -2.95 -17.30 1.86
CA PHE A 95 -3.03 -17.43 3.30
C PHE A 95 -1.65 -17.27 3.93
N THR A 96 -1.55 -16.41 4.91
CA THR A 96 -0.28 -16.14 5.59
C THR A 96 -0.55 -15.72 7.05
N ASP A 97 0.50 -15.52 7.84
CA ASP A 97 0.33 -14.89 9.15
C ASP A 97 0.02 -13.39 9.01
N LEU A 98 -0.44 -12.81 10.09
CA LEU A 98 -0.91 -11.44 10.15
C LEU A 98 0.20 -10.42 9.88
N LEU A 99 1.42 -10.68 10.38
CA LEU A 99 2.55 -9.78 10.22
C LEU A 99 3.10 -9.84 8.80
N SER A 100 3.16 -11.03 8.21
CA SER A 100 3.54 -11.24 6.80
C SER A 100 2.59 -10.54 5.85
N ALA A 101 1.27 -10.60 6.08
CA ALA A 101 0.29 -9.88 5.28
C ALA A 101 0.51 -8.35 5.34
N ALA A 102 0.85 -7.82 6.52
CA ALA A 102 1.17 -6.40 6.67
C ALA A 102 2.50 -6.04 5.98
N LEU A 103 3.53 -6.88 6.13
CA LEU A 103 4.81 -6.69 5.46
C LEU A 103 4.64 -6.65 3.93
N ILE A 104 3.86 -7.58 3.36
CA ILE A 104 3.55 -7.60 1.93
C ILE A 104 2.89 -6.27 1.51
N LYS A 105 1.87 -5.81 2.26
CA LYS A 105 1.18 -4.55 1.95
C LYS A 105 2.13 -3.36 1.92
N TYR A 106 2.95 -3.21 2.97
CA TYR A 106 3.89 -2.09 3.05
C TYR A 106 5.00 -2.19 2.01
N SER A 107 5.52 -3.40 1.75
CA SER A 107 6.57 -3.61 0.75
C SER A 107 6.10 -3.17 -0.64
N ILE A 108 4.89 -3.55 -1.04
CA ILE A 108 4.32 -3.15 -2.33
C ILE A 108 4.14 -1.64 -2.41
N ASN A 109 3.49 -1.02 -1.42
CA ASN A 109 3.21 0.41 -1.46
C ASN A 109 4.48 1.26 -1.44
N THR A 110 5.47 0.88 -0.62
CA THR A 110 6.73 1.63 -0.52
C THR A 110 7.66 1.40 -1.70
N PHE A 111 7.64 0.20 -2.30
CA PHE A 111 8.31 -0.06 -3.57
C PHE A 111 7.72 0.82 -4.69
N LEU A 112 6.40 0.88 -4.82
CA LEU A 112 5.74 1.70 -5.83
C LEU A 112 6.00 3.19 -5.62
N ALA A 113 6.00 3.68 -4.38
CA ALA A 113 6.39 5.05 -4.05
C ALA A 113 7.84 5.34 -4.47
N THR A 114 8.77 4.43 -4.18
CA THR A 114 10.16 4.54 -4.59
C THR A 114 10.31 4.54 -6.11
N LYS A 115 9.55 3.68 -6.80
CA LYS A 115 9.52 3.62 -8.26
C LYS A 115 9.06 4.94 -8.89
N VAL A 116 8.04 5.59 -8.31
CA VAL A 116 7.63 6.94 -8.77
C VAL A 116 8.79 7.93 -8.69
N ILE A 117 9.54 7.93 -7.59
CA ILE A 117 10.69 8.83 -7.45
C ILE A 117 11.79 8.50 -8.45
N PHE A 118 12.10 7.23 -8.63
CA PHE A 118 13.08 6.80 -9.63
C PHE A 118 12.75 7.36 -11.03
N PHE A 119 11.50 7.22 -11.49
CA PHE A 119 11.10 7.74 -12.80
C PHE A 119 11.03 9.27 -12.85
N ASN A 120 10.81 9.96 -11.73
CA ASN A 120 10.96 11.42 -11.68
C ASN A 120 12.41 11.85 -11.90
N GLU A 121 13.39 11.14 -11.32
CA GLU A 121 14.82 11.42 -11.52
C GLU A 121 15.27 11.08 -12.95
N ILE A 122 14.78 9.98 -13.54
CA ILE A 122 15.01 9.67 -14.96
C ILE A 122 14.42 10.73 -15.89
N LYS A 123 13.25 11.31 -15.53
CA LYS A 123 12.66 12.41 -16.28
C LYS A 123 13.55 13.66 -16.25
N ASP A 124 14.19 13.96 -15.12
CA ASP A 124 15.15 15.07 -15.03
C ASP A 124 16.35 14.86 -15.98
N ILE A 125 16.87 13.62 -16.07
CA ILE A 125 17.93 13.27 -17.02
C ILE A 125 17.43 13.44 -18.46
N PHE A 126 16.24 12.92 -18.76
CA PHE A 126 15.62 13.04 -20.09
C PHE A 126 15.53 14.50 -20.54
N GLU A 127 15.14 15.41 -19.64
CA GLU A 127 14.99 16.85 -19.94
C GLU A 127 16.33 17.57 -20.17
N GLN A 128 17.44 16.98 -19.73
CA GLN A 128 18.78 17.52 -19.98
C GLN A 128 19.46 16.91 -21.23
N LEU A 129 18.94 15.80 -21.73
CA LEU A 129 19.46 15.15 -22.92
C LEU A 129 18.80 15.70 -24.19
N ASP A 130 19.59 15.91 -25.23
CA ASP A 130 19.10 16.26 -26.56
C ASP A 130 18.65 14.99 -27.28
N VAL A 131 17.46 14.50 -26.92
CA VAL A 131 16.86 13.28 -27.49
C VAL A 131 15.70 13.61 -28.42
N ASN A 132 15.60 12.87 -29.52
CA ASN A 132 14.53 13.09 -30.53
C ASN A 132 13.21 12.39 -30.18
N ASP A 133 13.23 11.45 -29.23
CA ASP A 133 12.03 10.68 -28.83
C ASP A 133 11.24 11.40 -27.74
N SER A 134 9.93 11.15 -27.68
CA SER A 134 9.10 11.64 -26.60
C SER A 134 9.28 10.84 -25.31
N TRP A 135 9.01 11.48 -24.17
CA TRP A 135 9.01 10.81 -22.86
C TRP A 135 8.08 9.59 -22.83
N GLU A 136 6.89 9.72 -23.40
CA GLU A 136 5.88 8.67 -23.46
C GLU A 136 6.40 7.44 -24.23
N LYS A 137 7.13 7.66 -25.34
CA LYS A 137 7.74 6.56 -26.11
C LYS A 137 8.80 5.83 -25.26
N ILE A 138 9.64 6.57 -24.54
CA ILE A 138 10.68 6.00 -23.69
C ILE A 138 10.04 5.17 -22.58
N ILE A 139 9.07 5.70 -21.85
CA ILE A 139 8.39 5.00 -20.77
C ILE A 139 7.65 3.76 -21.28
N ARG A 140 6.96 3.88 -22.42
CA ARG A 140 6.31 2.74 -23.05
C ARG A 140 7.31 1.65 -23.42
N THR A 141 8.49 2.02 -23.92
CA THR A 141 9.54 1.06 -24.27
C THR A 141 10.10 0.36 -23.03
N ILE A 142 10.39 1.12 -21.97
CA ILE A 142 10.84 0.55 -20.68
C ILE A 142 9.80 -0.41 -20.10
N SER A 143 8.50 -0.09 -20.25
CA SER A 143 7.40 -0.92 -19.73
C SER A 143 7.25 -2.27 -20.43
N LEU A 144 7.87 -2.48 -21.58
CA LEU A 144 7.92 -3.79 -22.25
C LEU A 144 8.78 -4.81 -21.48
N ASP A 145 9.70 -4.35 -20.64
CA ASP A 145 10.39 -5.25 -19.72
C ASP A 145 9.45 -5.59 -18.54
N LEU A 146 8.93 -6.83 -18.56
CA LEU A 146 7.99 -7.33 -17.56
C LEU A 146 8.52 -7.30 -16.12
N ARG A 147 9.84 -7.29 -15.95
CA ARG A 147 10.47 -7.16 -14.61
C ARG A 147 10.24 -5.80 -13.99
N ILE A 148 10.02 -4.78 -14.83
CA ILE A 148 9.72 -3.40 -14.40
C ILE A 148 8.21 -3.21 -14.23
N GLY A 149 7.42 -3.68 -15.19
CA GLY A 149 5.97 -3.48 -15.24
C GLY A 149 5.58 -2.04 -15.56
N SER A 150 4.37 -1.83 -16.06
CA SER A 150 3.92 -0.57 -16.66
C SER A 150 3.39 0.49 -15.66
N SER A 151 3.12 0.12 -14.41
CA SER A 151 2.49 1.04 -13.45
C SER A 151 3.49 1.99 -12.78
N HIS A 152 3.02 3.18 -12.34
CA HIS A 152 3.77 4.12 -11.51
C HIS A 152 5.05 4.69 -12.16
N MET A 153 5.01 4.89 -13.48
CA MET A 153 6.12 5.43 -14.27
C MET A 153 5.81 6.79 -14.90
N ASP A 154 4.55 7.23 -14.85
CA ASP A 154 4.12 8.48 -15.46
C ASP A 154 4.66 9.69 -14.69
N VAL A 155 5.25 10.64 -15.42
CA VAL A 155 5.75 11.91 -14.89
C VAL A 155 5.31 13.05 -15.83
N PRO A 156 4.41 13.94 -15.39
CA PRO A 156 3.75 13.97 -14.08
C PRO A 156 2.80 12.82 -13.86
N GLY A 157 2.47 12.54 -12.59
CA GLY A 157 1.50 11.52 -12.21
C GLY A 157 0.05 11.91 -12.58
N HIS A 158 -0.89 11.03 -12.23
CA HIS A 158 -2.32 11.21 -12.55
C HIS A 158 -2.98 12.44 -11.90
N ASP A 159 -2.36 13.01 -10.86
CA ASP A 159 -2.75 14.27 -10.22
C ASP A 159 -2.16 15.52 -10.90
N GLY A 160 -1.47 15.34 -12.04
CA GLY A 160 -0.80 16.40 -12.78
C GLY A 160 0.48 16.92 -12.10
N ARG A 161 0.99 16.23 -11.08
CA ARG A 161 2.15 16.64 -10.29
C ARG A 161 3.28 15.63 -10.37
N ARG A 162 4.50 16.10 -10.19
CA ARG A 162 5.68 15.25 -10.02
C ARG A 162 5.74 14.71 -8.58
N GLY A 163 6.45 13.60 -8.40
CA GLY A 163 6.51 12.89 -7.13
C GLY A 163 5.24 12.09 -6.83
N PHE A 164 5.23 11.41 -5.69
CA PHE A 164 4.07 10.67 -5.23
C PHE A 164 3.24 11.47 -4.22
N GLY A 165 1.92 11.34 -4.33
CA GLY A 165 0.93 11.98 -3.46
C GLY A 165 -0.23 11.04 -3.16
N GLY A 166 -1.38 11.64 -2.82
CA GLY A 166 -2.60 10.93 -2.48
C GLY A 166 -2.60 10.35 -1.06
N ALA A 167 -3.67 9.64 -0.72
CA ALA A 167 -3.93 9.19 0.66
C ALA A 167 -3.03 8.05 1.17
N CYS A 168 -2.38 7.29 0.26
CA CYS A 168 -1.68 6.05 0.64
C CYS A 168 -0.17 6.20 0.71
N PHE A 169 0.48 6.58 -0.38
CA PHE A 169 1.95 6.51 -0.47
C PHE A 169 2.67 7.39 0.55
N PRO A 170 2.31 8.67 0.76
CA PRO A 170 2.97 9.49 1.77
C PRO A 170 2.83 8.90 3.18
N LYS A 171 1.61 8.56 3.56
CA LYS A 171 1.28 7.99 4.88
C LYS A 171 1.98 6.65 5.12
N ASP A 172 1.88 5.72 4.16
CA ASP A 172 2.42 4.37 4.32
C ASP A 172 3.95 4.37 4.32
N SER A 173 4.59 5.19 3.47
CA SER A 173 6.05 5.33 3.44
C SER A 173 6.60 5.85 4.76
N LEU A 174 6.00 6.91 5.32
CA LEU A 174 6.40 7.45 6.62
C LEU A 174 6.16 6.46 7.76
N ALA A 175 5.00 5.79 7.77
CA ALA A 175 4.67 4.82 8.81
C ALA A 175 5.62 3.62 8.78
N PHE A 176 5.96 3.11 7.59
CA PHE A 176 6.84 1.96 7.46
C PHE A 176 8.30 2.30 7.78
N ALA A 177 8.80 3.45 7.33
CA ALA A 177 10.15 3.92 7.72
C ALA A 177 10.28 4.06 9.24
N LYS A 178 9.24 4.59 9.91
CA LYS A 178 9.22 4.68 11.37
C LYS A 178 9.16 3.30 12.03
N CYS A 179 8.31 2.41 11.55
CA CYS A 179 8.22 1.03 12.05
C CYS A 179 9.57 0.31 11.95
N ALA A 180 10.26 0.43 10.82
CA ALA A 180 11.59 -0.15 10.64
C ALA A 180 12.60 0.38 11.67
N LYS A 181 12.62 1.70 11.88
CA LYS A 181 13.48 2.32 12.90
C LYS A 181 13.18 1.82 14.31
N GLU A 182 11.93 1.62 14.67
CA GLU A 182 11.50 1.03 15.95
C GLU A 182 11.97 -0.43 16.11
N LEU A 183 12.15 -1.14 14.99
CA LEU A 183 12.70 -2.50 14.93
C LEU A 183 14.23 -2.56 14.83
N GLY A 184 14.91 -1.41 14.86
CA GLY A 184 16.37 -1.35 14.71
C GLY A 184 16.85 -1.53 13.25
N CYS A 185 15.96 -1.42 12.28
CA CYS A 185 16.26 -1.53 10.84
C CYS A 185 16.28 -0.15 10.19
N GLU A 186 17.16 0.04 9.21
CA GLU A 186 17.21 1.26 8.41
C GLU A 186 16.73 0.97 6.98
N LEU A 187 15.72 1.73 6.51
CA LEU A 187 15.25 1.69 5.13
C LEU A 187 15.83 2.87 4.36
N SER A 188 17.14 2.86 4.10
CA SER A 188 17.90 3.97 3.50
C SER A 188 17.33 4.38 2.14
N VAL A 189 16.99 3.42 1.28
CA VAL A 189 16.41 3.66 -0.05
C VAL A 189 15.05 4.35 0.06
N LEU A 190 14.17 3.85 0.92
CA LEU A 190 12.86 4.45 1.14
C LEU A 190 12.97 5.84 1.76
N THR A 191 13.89 6.03 2.70
CA THR A 191 14.14 7.33 3.35
C THR A 191 14.64 8.36 2.34
N ALA A 192 15.53 7.96 1.43
CA ALA A 192 15.98 8.82 0.33
C ALA A 192 14.81 9.19 -0.61
N ALA A 193 13.97 8.21 -0.98
CA ALA A 193 12.79 8.47 -1.81
C ALA A 193 11.81 9.44 -1.15
N ILE A 194 11.52 9.28 0.15
CA ILE A 194 10.67 10.22 0.92
C ILE A 194 11.27 11.64 0.89
N LYS A 195 12.58 11.76 1.14
CA LYS A 195 13.27 13.08 1.14
C LYS A 195 13.18 13.75 -0.24
N THR A 196 13.43 13.01 -1.31
CA THR A 196 13.32 13.50 -2.69
C THR A 196 11.89 13.90 -3.01
N ASN A 197 10.91 13.07 -2.62
CA ASN A 197 9.49 13.39 -2.80
C ASN A 197 9.11 14.71 -2.11
N ASN A 198 9.51 14.89 -0.86
CA ASN A 198 9.20 16.12 -0.12
C ASN A 198 9.79 17.35 -0.81
N LYS A 199 11.02 17.25 -1.36
CA LYS A 199 11.62 18.33 -2.15
C LYS A 199 10.84 18.64 -3.42
N ILE A 200 10.38 17.61 -4.15
CA ILE A 200 9.56 17.78 -5.36
C ILE A 200 8.20 18.39 -5.00
N ARG A 201 7.51 17.84 -4.02
CA ARG A 201 6.16 18.27 -3.63
C ARG A 201 6.11 19.64 -2.98
N SER A 202 7.17 20.09 -2.31
CA SER A 202 7.25 21.45 -1.74
C SER A 202 7.22 22.58 -2.79
N GLN A 203 7.43 22.27 -4.06
CA GLN A 203 7.33 23.23 -5.16
C GLN A 203 5.88 23.60 -5.50
N TYR A 204 4.89 22.82 -5.04
CA TYR A 204 3.48 23.07 -5.27
C TYR A 204 2.85 23.87 -4.12
N LYS A 205 2.19 24.98 -4.45
CA LYS A 205 1.61 25.92 -3.46
C LYS A 205 0.40 25.34 -2.69
N THR A 206 -0.26 24.34 -3.23
CA THR A 206 -1.43 23.71 -2.61
C THR A 206 -1.15 22.24 -2.38
N LEU A 207 -1.16 21.81 -1.12
CA LEU A 207 -1.17 20.38 -0.79
C LEU A 207 -2.52 19.78 -1.22
N ASP A 208 -2.50 18.54 -1.68
CA ASP A 208 -3.73 17.77 -1.79
C ASP A 208 -4.27 17.57 -0.36
N LYS A 209 -5.57 17.88 -0.14
CA LYS A 209 -6.21 17.72 1.18
C LYS A 209 -6.08 16.30 1.76
N ARG A 210 -5.72 15.33 0.92
CA ARG A 210 -5.50 13.92 1.28
C ARG A 210 -4.06 13.61 1.74
N GLU A 211 -3.16 14.58 1.62
CA GLU A 211 -1.74 14.46 2.02
C GLU A 211 -1.46 15.04 3.42
N SER A 212 -2.45 15.66 4.04
CA SER A 212 -2.38 16.30 5.37
C SER A 212 -2.73 15.36 6.53
#